data_38aba84d551bd6c3fbc24e78df515d53
#
_entry.id   38aba84d551bd6c3fbc24e78df515d53
#
_cell.length_a   1.000
_cell.length_b   1.000
_cell.length_c   1.000
_cell.angle_alpha   90.00
_cell.angle_beta   90.00
_cell.angle_gamma   90.00
#
_symmetry.space_group_name_H-M   'P 1'
#
loop_
_entity.id
_entity.type
_entity.pdbx_description
1 polymer ?
#
loop_
_entity_poly.entity_id
_entity_poly.type
_entity_poly.pdbx_seq_one_letter_code
_entity_poly.pdbx_strand_id
1 'polypeptide(L)'
;LLMGLVASHGISAAFTGDASLSKRPMGRVIDPLSIMGASFTPSPGGTLPLVMEGMQPAVPIEYRLPVASAQVKSAVLLAGLNTPGITTVIEPVPTRDHTERMLRGFGAELTVEEVDGERVIRIHGPADLVPCDITVPGDPSSAAFFAVAASIVPGSDLVIENVGLNPTRDGIFRVLEQMGANIEKLDEREVGGEPVADLRVRYAKLKGVEVDPAIAPSMIDEFPVLFVAAALAEGTTVTSGLDELRVKESDRL
;
A
#
# COMPACT_ATOMS: atom_id res chain seq x y z
N LEU A 1 8.40 -6.82 -4.42
CA LEU A 1 8.90 -5.58 -5.01
C LEU A 1 10.29 -5.77 -5.62
N LEU A 2 11.29 -6.26 -4.88
CA LEU A 2 12.66 -6.45 -5.38
C LEU A 2 12.75 -7.33 -6.63
N MET A 3 11.90 -8.35 -6.76
CA MET A 3 11.83 -9.15 -7.98
C MET A 3 11.51 -8.28 -9.22
N GLY A 4 10.59 -7.32 -9.09
CA GLY A 4 10.29 -6.38 -10.16
C GLY A 4 11.50 -5.53 -10.57
N LEU A 5 12.20 -4.97 -9.57
CA LEU A 5 13.41 -4.19 -9.84
C LEU A 5 14.50 -4.99 -10.56
N VAL A 6 14.70 -6.25 -10.17
CA VAL A 6 15.76 -7.13 -10.74
C VAL A 6 15.35 -7.71 -12.09
N ALA A 7 14.04 -7.92 -12.34
CA ALA A 7 13.51 -8.65 -13.50
C ALA A 7 13.93 -8.05 -14.86
N SER A 8 14.12 -6.73 -14.94
CA SER A 8 14.51 -6.01 -16.16
C SER A 8 16.02 -5.82 -16.30
N HIS A 9 16.83 -6.51 -15.51
CA HIS A 9 18.28 -6.55 -15.62
C HIS A 9 18.77 -7.95 -16.00
N GLY A 10 19.82 -8.05 -16.81
CA GLY A 10 20.41 -9.33 -17.26
C GLY A 10 21.27 -9.97 -16.17
N ILE A 11 20.69 -10.23 -15.00
CA ILE A 11 21.37 -10.82 -13.83
C ILE A 11 20.58 -11.99 -13.26
N SER A 12 21.30 -12.93 -12.63
CA SER A 12 20.73 -14.00 -11.82
C SER A 12 20.65 -13.58 -10.35
N ALA A 13 19.54 -13.82 -9.70
CA ALA A 13 19.33 -13.49 -8.30
C ALA A 13 18.58 -14.59 -7.54
N ALA A 14 19.04 -14.90 -6.33
CA ALA A 14 18.33 -15.79 -5.42
C ALA A 14 17.57 -14.96 -4.38
N PHE A 15 16.29 -15.27 -4.21
CA PHE A 15 15.43 -14.63 -3.23
C PHE A 15 15.14 -15.61 -2.09
N THR A 16 15.38 -15.14 -0.88
CA THR A 16 15.07 -15.86 0.36
C THR A 16 14.23 -14.97 1.27
N GLY A 17 13.64 -15.53 2.29
CA GLY A 17 12.84 -14.80 3.27
C GLY A 17 12.84 -15.49 4.62
N ASP A 18 12.24 -14.85 5.60
CA ASP A 18 11.94 -15.45 6.89
C ASP A 18 10.88 -16.56 6.76
N ALA A 19 10.57 -17.22 7.87
CA ALA A 19 9.60 -18.31 7.90
C ALA A 19 8.18 -17.89 7.45
N SER A 20 7.79 -16.63 7.64
CA SER A 20 6.49 -16.10 7.22
C SER A 20 6.48 -15.83 5.71
N LEU A 21 7.47 -15.11 5.21
CA LEU A 21 7.55 -14.75 3.79
C LEU A 21 7.76 -16.00 2.91
N SER A 22 8.52 -16.98 3.40
CA SER A 22 8.81 -18.22 2.66
C SER A 22 7.58 -19.11 2.45
N LYS A 23 6.50 -18.91 3.20
CA LYS A 23 5.23 -19.64 3.03
C LYS A 23 4.30 -18.97 2.01
N ARG A 24 4.57 -17.73 1.62
CA ARG A 24 3.69 -16.97 0.73
C ARG A 24 3.89 -17.38 -0.72
N PRO A 25 2.79 -17.63 -1.50
CA PRO A 25 2.89 -17.93 -2.92
C PRO A 25 3.38 -16.70 -3.70
N MET A 26 4.39 -16.89 -4.55
CA MET A 26 5.00 -15.84 -5.36
C MET A 26 4.40 -15.75 -6.78
N GLY A 27 3.53 -16.70 -7.17
CA GLY A 27 2.97 -16.81 -8.52
C GLY A 27 2.43 -15.51 -9.07
N ARG A 28 1.65 -14.76 -8.28
CA ARG A 28 1.06 -13.47 -8.70
C ARG A 28 2.08 -12.42 -9.13
N VAL A 29 3.34 -12.51 -8.68
CA VAL A 29 4.44 -11.62 -9.09
C VAL A 29 5.24 -12.28 -10.21
N ILE A 30 5.44 -13.59 -10.16
CA ILE A 30 6.14 -14.36 -11.18
C ILE A 30 5.43 -14.21 -12.54
N ASP A 31 4.10 -14.33 -12.56
CA ASP A 31 3.32 -14.32 -13.81
C ASP A 31 3.59 -13.07 -14.67
N PRO A 32 3.36 -11.82 -14.21
CA PRO A 32 3.61 -10.64 -15.04
C PRO A 32 5.08 -10.46 -15.39
N LEU A 33 6.01 -10.76 -14.47
CA LEU A 33 7.43 -10.60 -14.74
C LEU A 33 7.96 -11.66 -15.74
N SER A 34 7.35 -12.85 -15.79
CA SER A 34 7.64 -13.85 -16.82
C SER A 34 7.17 -13.41 -18.21
N ILE A 35 6.03 -12.71 -18.31
CA ILE A 35 5.57 -12.11 -19.57
C ILE A 35 6.56 -11.04 -20.04
N MET A 36 7.20 -10.30 -19.10
CA MET A 36 8.25 -9.32 -19.41
C MET A 36 9.58 -9.97 -19.81
N GLY A 37 9.71 -11.31 -19.72
CA GLY A 37 10.84 -12.09 -20.18
C GLY A 37 11.75 -12.68 -19.10
N ALA A 38 11.52 -12.38 -17.82
CA ALA A 38 12.27 -13.01 -16.72
C ALA A 38 11.87 -14.48 -16.57
N SER A 39 12.80 -15.34 -16.14
CA SER A 39 12.52 -16.74 -15.82
C SER A 39 12.71 -17.02 -14.33
N PHE A 40 11.94 -17.97 -13.80
CA PHE A 40 11.87 -18.25 -12.38
C PHE A 40 11.96 -19.74 -12.09
N THR A 41 12.72 -20.10 -11.06
CA THR A 41 12.79 -21.44 -10.48
C THR A 41 12.39 -21.35 -8.99
N PRO A 42 11.09 -21.40 -8.67
CA PRO A 42 10.63 -21.36 -7.28
C PRO A 42 10.76 -22.74 -6.60
N SER A 43 10.70 -22.72 -5.27
CA SER A 43 10.51 -23.93 -4.47
C SER A 43 9.14 -24.59 -4.74
N PRO A 44 8.94 -25.86 -4.36
CA PRO A 44 7.65 -26.52 -4.48
C PRO A 44 6.52 -25.68 -3.88
N GLY A 45 5.41 -25.57 -4.61
CA GLY A 45 4.29 -24.69 -4.24
C GLY A 45 4.44 -23.23 -4.68
N GLY A 46 5.45 -22.89 -5.49
CA GLY A 46 5.63 -21.53 -5.99
C GLY A 46 6.06 -20.52 -4.93
N THR A 47 6.85 -20.97 -3.95
CA THR A 47 7.26 -20.19 -2.77
C THR A 47 8.76 -19.89 -2.79
N LEU A 48 9.25 -19.16 -1.77
CA LEU A 48 10.68 -18.97 -1.52
C LEU A 48 11.31 -20.22 -0.84
N PRO A 49 12.62 -20.46 -1.01
CA PRO A 49 13.53 -19.70 -1.88
C PRO A 49 13.23 -19.91 -3.37
N LEU A 50 13.52 -18.88 -4.16
CA LEU A 50 13.44 -18.96 -5.61
C LEU A 50 14.68 -18.34 -6.27
N VAL A 51 15.02 -18.83 -7.45
CA VAL A 51 16.03 -18.24 -8.32
C VAL A 51 15.33 -17.57 -9.49
N MET A 52 15.77 -16.39 -9.85
CA MET A 52 15.29 -15.62 -10.99
C MET A 52 16.44 -15.27 -11.91
N GLU A 53 16.22 -15.43 -13.22
CA GLU A 53 17.06 -14.88 -14.27
C GLU A 53 16.31 -13.72 -14.90
N GLY A 54 16.84 -12.52 -14.75
CA GLY A 54 16.26 -11.32 -15.34
C GLY A 54 16.53 -11.23 -16.85
N MET A 55 15.75 -10.40 -17.55
CA MET A 55 15.85 -10.20 -18.99
C MET A 55 16.28 -8.75 -19.30
N GLN A 56 17.27 -8.59 -20.19
CA GLN A 56 17.68 -7.27 -20.68
C GLN A 56 17.97 -7.34 -22.19
N PRO A 57 17.25 -6.57 -23.01
CA PRO A 57 16.11 -5.74 -22.62
C PRO A 57 14.88 -6.57 -22.27
N ALA A 58 14.16 -6.16 -21.25
CA ALA A 58 12.84 -6.72 -20.94
C ALA A 58 11.78 -6.23 -21.95
N VAL A 59 10.63 -6.90 -21.99
CA VAL A 59 9.53 -6.58 -22.90
C VAL A 59 8.47 -5.76 -22.17
N PRO A 60 8.05 -4.59 -22.68
CA PRO A 60 6.96 -3.84 -22.08
C PRO A 60 5.64 -4.57 -22.26
N ILE A 61 4.79 -4.51 -21.24
CA ILE A 61 3.51 -5.22 -21.23
C ILE A 61 2.36 -4.29 -20.85
N GLU A 62 1.15 -4.66 -21.24
CA GLU A 62 -0.07 -4.21 -20.61
C GLU A 62 -0.59 -5.33 -19.71
N TYR A 63 -0.69 -5.04 -18.40
CA TYR A 63 -1.07 -6.02 -17.41
C TYR A 63 -2.26 -5.56 -16.58
N ARG A 64 -3.40 -6.23 -16.75
CA ARG A 64 -4.59 -6.02 -15.93
C ARG A 64 -4.49 -6.90 -14.69
N LEU A 65 -4.54 -6.27 -13.51
CA LEU A 65 -4.45 -6.98 -12.24
C LEU A 65 -5.66 -7.91 -12.05
N PRO A 66 -5.46 -9.23 -11.91
CA PRO A 66 -6.56 -10.15 -11.65
C PRO A 66 -7.13 -10.01 -10.23
N VAL A 67 -6.33 -9.48 -9.31
CA VAL A 67 -6.69 -9.21 -7.91
C VAL A 67 -6.07 -7.89 -7.51
N ALA A 68 -6.77 -7.08 -6.72
CA ALA A 68 -6.25 -5.84 -6.18
C ALA A 68 -4.99 -6.07 -5.34
N SER A 69 -3.83 -5.65 -5.85
CA SER A 69 -2.53 -5.84 -5.20
C SER A 69 -1.55 -4.72 -5.54
N ALA A 70 -1.34 -3.82 -4.59
CA ALA A 70 -0.32 -2.78 -4.73
C ALA A 70 1.09 -3.36 -4.94
N GLN A 71 1.40 -4.52 -4.36
CA GLN A 71 2.71 -5.16 -4.51
C GLN A 71 2.96 -5.68 -5.91
N VAL A 72 1.96 -6.30 -6.56
CA VAL A 72 2.07 -6.77 -7.94
C VAL A 72 2.20 -5.57 -8.88
N LYS A 73 1.33 -4.56 -8.74
CA LYS A 73 1.45 -3.30 -9.46
C LYS A 73 2.85 -2.71 -9.36
N SER A 74 3.33 -2.52 -8.13
CA SER A 74 4.66 -1.94 -7.89
C SER A 74 5.79 -2.77 -8.50
N ALA A 75 5.70 -4.11 -8.47
CA ALA A 75 6.71 -4.96 -9.09
C ALA A 75 6.75 -4.76 -10.61
N VAL A 76 5.59 -4.66 -11.28
CA VAL A 76 5.52 -4.42 -12.73
C VAL A 76 6.01 -3.01 -13.08
N LEU A 77 5.65 -1.99 -12.30
CA LEU A 77 6.13 -0.61 -12.53
C LEU A 77 7.64 -0.49 -12.34
N LEU A 78 8.20 -1.15 -11.31
CA LEU A 78 9.65 -1.16 -11.08
C LEU A 78 10.40 -1.89 -12.20
N ALA A 79 9.85 -2.98 -12.75
CA ALA A 79 10.41 -3.61 -13.92
C ALA A 79 10.32 -2.70 -15.16
N GLY A 80 9.21 -1.97 -15.31
CA GLY A 80 8.98 -1.00 -16.37
C GLY A 80 10.02 0.14 -16.42
N LEU A 81 10.61 0.51 -15.27
CA LEU A 81 11.64 1.56 -15.20
C LEU A 81 12.85 1.31 -16.11
N ASN A 82 13.25 0.04 -16.29
CA ASN A 82 14.40 -0.34 -17.11
C ASN A 82 14.00 -1.07 -18.40
N THR A 83 12.71 -1.02 -18.76
CA THR A 83 12.16 -1.69 -19.94
C THR A 83 11.91 -0.69 -21.05
N PRO A 84 12.50 -0.84 -22.25
CA PRO A 84 12.26 0.10 -23.36
C PRO A 84 10.79 0.13 -23.79
N GLY A 85 10.18 1.32 -23.77
CA GLY A 85 8.79 1.54 -24.17
C GLY A 85 7.86 1.78 -22.99
N ILE A 86 6.56 1.58 -23.21
CA ILE A 86 5.52 1.87 -22.20
C ILE A 86 5.05 0.58 -21.57
N THR A 87 5.25 0.44 -20.26
CA THR A 87 4.64 -0.62 -19.46
C THR A 87 3.37 -0.08 -18.80
N THR A 88 2.27 -0.78 -18.98
CA THR A 88 0.95 -0.37 -18.49
C THR A 88 0.43 -1.35 -17.43
N VAL A 89 -0.07 -0.81 -16.32
CA VAL A 89 -0.83 -1.58 -15.32
C VAL A 89 -2.25 -1.04 -15.25
N ILE A 90 -3.23 -1.94 -15.32
CA ILE A 90 -4.65 -1.63 -15.19
C ILE A 90 -5.14 -2.19 -13.85
N GLU A 91 -5.66 -1.30 -13.01
CA GLU A 91 -6.28 -1.63 -11.72
C GLU A 91 -7.80 -1.51 -11.82
N PRO A 92 -8.54 -2.63 -11.85
CA PRO A 92 -10.01 -2.59 -11.74
C PRO A 92 -10.50 -2.04 -10.40
N VAL A 93 -9.72 -2.30 -9.34
CA VAL A 93 -9.93 -1.74 -8.00
C VAL A 93 -8.65 -1.01 -7.59
N PRO A 94 -8.72 0.30 -7.34
CA PRO A 94 -7.55 1.08 -6.96
C PRO A 94 -6.87 0.54 -5.70
N THR A 95 -5.54 0.52 -5.72
CA THR A 95 -4.71 0.15 -4.58
C THR A 95 -3.79 1.30 -4.16
N ARG A 96 -2.98 1.10 -3.10
CA ARG A 96 -2.01 2.08 -2.58
C ARG A 96 -1.11 2.61 -3.69
N ASP A 97 -0.91 3.93 -3.76
CA ASP A 97 -0.23 4.63 -4.86
C ASP A 97 1.17 5.18 -4.49
N HIS A 98 1.76 4.68 -3.42
CA HIS A 98 3.08 5.12 -2.95
C HIS A 98 4.18 4.99 -4.02
N THR A 99 4.14 3.91 -4.83
CA THR A 99 5.13 3.70 -5.88
C THR A 99 5.03 4.75 -6.97
N GLU A 100 3.82 5.07 -7.39
CA GLU A 100 3.57 6.09 -8.42
C GLU A 100 4.03 7.47 -7.95
N ARG A 101 3.74 7.83 -6.70
CA ARG A 101 4.18 9.10 -6.09
C ARG A 101 5.69 9.17 -5.99
N MET A 102 6.31 8.12 -5.44
CA MET A 102 7.76 8.03 -5.29
C MET A 102 8.47 8.11 -6.65
N LEU A 103 8.03 7.36 -7.65
CA LEU A 103 8.66 7.35 -8.97
C LEU A 103 8.57 8.70 -9.67
N ARG A 104 7.43 9.42 -9.54
CA ARG A 104 7.33 10.80 -10.01
C ARG A 104 8.29 11.72 -9.28
N GLY A 105 8.44 11.57 -7.97
CA GLY A 105 9.42 12.32 -7.17
C GLY A 105 10.86 12.13 -7.64
N PHE A 106 11.19 10.95 -8.15
CA PHE A 106 12.48 10.65 -8.79
C PHE A 106 12.55 11.04 -10.26
N GLY A 107 11.54 11.71 -10.82
CA GLY A 107 11.54 12.19 -12.20
C GLY A 107 11.18 11.14 -13.25
N ALA A 108 10.66 9.97 -12.87
CA ALA A 108 10.16 9.00 -13.84
C ALA A 108 8.93 9.55 -14.57
N GLU A 109 8.89 9.35 -15.89
CA GLU A 109 7.72 9.66 -16.71
C GLU A 109 6.63 8.62 -16.46
N LEU A 110 5.63 9.00 -15.66
CA LEU A 110 4.54 8.14 -15.25
C LEU A 110 3.21 8.90 -15.30
N THR A 111 2.23 8.32 -15.98
CA THR A 111 0.84 8.82 -16.02
C THR A 111 -0.10 7.91 -15.26
N VAL A 112 -1.14 8.51 -14.69
CA VAL A 112 -2.27 7.80 -14.06
C VAL A 112 -3.54 8.42 -14.59
N GLU A 113 -4.38 7.61 -15.20
CA GLU A 113 -5.64 8.01 -15.79
C GLU A 113 -6.76 7.10 -15.30
N GLU A 114 -7.99 7.58 -15.34
CA GLU A 114 -9.18 6.76 -15.16
C GLU A 114 -9.82 6.54 -16.52
N VAL A 115 -9.92 5.29 -16.94
CA VAL A 115 -10.49 4.88 -18.22
C VAL A 115 -11.54 3.80 -17.95
N ASP A 116 -12.79 4.06 -18.36
CA ASP A 116 -13.93 3.14 -18.18
C ASP A 116 -14.13 2.67 -16.71
N GLY A 117 -13.81 3.54 -15.74
CA GLY A 117 -13.90 3.25 -14.31
C GLY A 117 -12.74 2.41 -13.75
N GLU A 118 -11.70 2.19 -14.54
CA GLU A 118 -10.48 1.51 -14.11
C GLU A 118 -9.29 2.49 -14.07
N ARG A 119 -8.41 2.29 -13.12
CA ARG A 119 -7.20 3.09 -13.00
C ARG A 119 -6.11 2.50 -13.90
N VAL A 120 -5.63 3.30 -14.85
CA VAL A 120 -4.60 2.92 -15.82
C VAL A 120 -3.33 3.70 -15.51
N ILE A 121 -2.27 2.97 -15.17
CA ILE A 121 -0.96 3.51 -14.83
C ILE A 121 0.00 3.13 -15.95
N ARG A 122 0.68 4.12 -16.55
CA ARG A 122 1.69 3.92 -17.59
C ARG A 122 3.02 4.47 -17.13
N ILE A 123 4.08 3.68 -17.27
CA ILE A 123 5.45 4.10 -17.04
C ILE A 123 6.25 3.98 -18.32
N HIS A 124 7.02 5.02 -18.65
CA HIS A 124 7.90 5.06 -19.80
C HIS A 124 9.32 4.72 -19.39
N GLY A 125 9.90 3.68 -19.96
CA GLY A 125 11.27 3.25 -19.72
C GLY A 125 12.12 3.23 -21.00
N PRO A 126 13.47 3.14 -20.89
CA PRO A 126 14.21 3.23 -19.64
C PRO A 126 14.15 4.63 -19.03
N ALA A 127 14.05 4.73 -17.71
CA ALA A 127 13.94 6.00 -16.99
C ALA A 127 15.29 6.39 -16.36
N ASP A 128 15.73 7.60 -16.62
CA ASP A 128 16.85 8.22 -15.92
C ASP A 128 16.34 8.92 -14.67
N LEU A 129 16.53 8.28 -13.51
CA LEU A 129 16.05 8.80 -12.23
C LEU A 129 16.96 9.91 -11.69
N VAL A 130 16.35 10.94 -11.12
CA VAL A 130 17.06 12.05 -10.48
C VAL A 130 17.09 11.81 -8.97
N PRO A 131 18.27 11.76 -8.33
CA PRO A 131 18.37 11.63 -6.88
C PRO A 131 17.69 12.80 -6.17
N CYS A 132 16.93 12.49 -5.12
CA CYS A 132 16.31 13.49 -4.26
C CYS A 132 16.36 13.04 -2.80
N ASP A 133 16.35 14.00 -1.88
CA ASP A 133 16.22 13.71 -0.46
C ASP A 133 14.79 13.24 -0.16
N ILE A 134 14.68 12.16 0.61
CA ILE A 134 13.40 11.60 1.01
C ILE A 134 13.32 11.59 2.55
N THR A 135 12.29 12.21 3.07
CA THR A 135 11.86 12.00 4.45
C THR A 135 10.70 11.01 4.43
N VAL A 136 10.88 9.86 5.04
CA VAL A 136 9.82 8.84 5.10
C VAL A 136 8.74 9.30 6.07
N PRO A 137 7.46 9.40 5.65
CA PRO A 137 6.36 9.72 6.55
C PRO A 137 6.21 8.68 7.67
N GLY A 138 5.70 9.10 8.82
CA GLY A 138 5.27 8.19 9.87
C GLY A 138 4.17 7.26 9.37
N ASP A 139 4.25 5.98 9.74
CA ASP A 139 3.29 4.96 9.31
C ASP A 139 1.91 5.20 9.95
N PRO A 140 0.84 5.40 9.15
CA PRO A 140 -0.51 5.60 9.67
C PRO A 140 -1.02 4.41 10.49
N SER A 141 -0.61 3.17 10.17
CA SER A 141 -0.97 1.99 10.96
C SER A 141 -0.40 2.06 12.37
N SER A 142 0.86 2.48 12.52
CA SER A 142 1.49 2.68 13.83
C SER A 142 0.87 3.87 14.58
N ALA A 143 0.59 4.97 13.90
CA ALA A 143 -0.06 6.15 14.46
C ALA A 143 -1.50 5.84 14.97
N ALA A 144 -2.21 4.93 14.31
CA ALA A 144 -3.58 4.56 14.66
C ALA A 144 -3.72 4.07 16.11
N PHE A 145 -2.75 3.33 16.64
CA PHE A 145 -2.78 2.86 18.03
C PHE A 145 -2.76 4.02 19.02
N PHE A 146 -1.92 5.01 18.77
CA PHE A 146 -1.83 6.21 19.61
C PHE A 146 -3.03 7.12 19.43
N ALA A 147 -3.55 7.26 18.21
CA ALA A 147 -4.75 8.04 17.92
C ALA A 147 -5.98 7.44 18.63
N VAL A 148 -6.16 6.12 18.58
CA VAL A 148 -7.23 5.45 19.32
C VAL A 148 -7.03 5.61 20.82
N ALA A 149 -5.82 5.35 21.35
CA ALA A 149 -5.55 5.50 22.78
C ALA A 149 -5.86 6.91 23.28
N ALA A 150 -5.41 7.95 22.56
CA ALA A 150 -5.69 9.34 22.92
C ALA A 150 -7.18 9.69 22.81
N SER A 151 -7.90 9.09 21.87
CA SER A 151 -9.34 9.32 21.71
C SER A 151 -10.17 8.74 22.86
N ILE A 152 -9.76 7.59 23.44
CA ILE A 152 -10.56 6.85 24.44
C ILE A 152 -10.14 7.11 25.90
N VAL A 153 -8.92 7.61 26.16
CA VAL A 153 -8.42 7.83 27.51
C VAL A 153 -8.73 9.27 27.97
N PRO A 154 -9.57 9.46 29.00
CA PRO A 154 -9.92 10.78 29.51
C PRO A 154 -8.68 11.63 29.87
N GLY A 155 -8.68 12.90 29.45
CA GLY A 155 -7.61 13.86 29.70
C GLY A 155 -6.42 13.78 28.74
N SER A 156 -6.48 12.90 27.73
CA SER A 156 -5.44 12.82 26.70
C SER A 156 -5.43 14.07 25.81
N ASP A 157 -4.22 14.53 25.50
CA ASP A 157 -3.91 15.53 24.47
C ASP A 157 -2.52 15.15 23.92
N LEU A 158 -2.48 14.53 22.74
CA LEU A 158 -1.29 13.95 22.14
C LEU A 158 -1.08 14.51 20.74
N VAL A 159 0.15 14.88 20.40
CA VAL A 159 0.56 15.18 19.03
C VAL A 159 1.39 14.02 18.50
N ILE A 160 0.99 13.48 17.34
CA ILE A 160 1.69 12.44 16.60
C ILE A 160 2.27 13.12 15.36
N GLU A 161 3.58 13.27 15.32
CA GLU A 161 4.26 14.06 14.30
C GLU A 161 4.45 13.30 13.00
N ASN A 162 4.41 14.03 11.88
CA ASN A 162 4.78 13.57 10.53
C ASN A 162 4.03 12.31 10.05
N VAL A 163 2.74 12.20 10.37
CA VAL A 163 1.92 11.04 9.98
C VAL A 163 1.57 11.11 8.50
N GLY A 164 1.79 10.01 7.77
CA GLY A 164 1.34 9.88 6.39
C GLY A 164 -0.18 9.89 6.29
N LEU A 165 -0.72 10.76 5.45
CA LEU A 165 -2.16 10.93 5.22
C LEU A 165 -2.55 10.62 3.77
N ASN A 166 -1.85 9.67 3.17
CA ASN A 166 -2.22 9.20 1.83
C ASN A 166 -3.69 8.73 1.85
N PRO A 167 -4.56 9.22 0.93
CA PRO A 167 -5.98 8.87 0.89
C PRO A 167 -6.26 7.37 0.76
N THR A 168 -5.27 6.60 0.30
CA THR A 168 -5.34 5.13 0.23
C THR A 168 -4.98 4.44 1.55
N ARG A 169 -4.63 5.21 2.61
CA ARG A 169 -4.15 4.72 3.90
C ARG A 169 -4.73 5.44 5.12
N ASP A 170 -5.52 6.49 4.93
CA ASP A 170 -6.04 7.35 6.00
C ASP A 170 -7.41 6.91 6.55
N GLY A 171 -7.94 5.77 6.09
CA GLY A 171 -9.30 5.32 6.40
C GLY A 171 -9.60 5.27 7.90
N ILE A 172 -8.65 4.84 8.73
CA ILE A 172 -8.85 4.78 10.19
C ILE A 172 -9.14 6.16 10.79
N PHE A 173 -8.42 7.20 10.35
CA PHE A 173 -8.62 8.56 10.88
C PHE A 173 -9.98 9.10 10.46
N ARG A 174 -10.41 8.85 9.22
CA ARG A 174 -11.75 9.22 8.73
C ARG A 174 -12.87 8.53 9.51
N VAL A 175 -12.71 7.23 9.84
CA VAL A 175 -13.70 6.51 10.65
C VAL A 175 -13.71 7.02 12.09
N LEU A 176 -12.55 7.29 12.70
CA LEU A 176 -12.48 7.89 14.02
C LEU A 176 -13.14 9.27 14.08
N GLU A 177 -12.95 10.11 13.05
CA GLU A 177 -13.64 11.41 12.91
C GLU A 177 -15.17 11.23 12.83
N GLN A 178 -15.65 10.24 12.07
CA GLN A 178 -17.08 9.89 12.00
C GLN A 178 -17.62 9.43 13.37
N MET A 179 -16.82 8.71 14.15
CA MET A 179 -17.14 8.33 15.53
C MET A 179 -17.14 9.51 16.50
N GLY A 180 -16.72 10.70 16.07
CA GLY A 180 -16.63 11.92 16.88
C GLY A 180 -15.31 12.10 17.61
N ALA A 181 -14.24 11.45 17.18
CA ALA A 181 -12.89 11.69 17.70
C ALA A 181 -12.47 13.14 17.46
N ASN A 182 -11.74 13.71 18.42
CA ASN A 182 -11.17 15.05 18.31
C ASN A 182 -9.77 14.96 17.71
N ILE A 183 -9.69 14.92 16.39
CA ILE A 183 -8.46 14.86 15.61
C ILE A 183 -8.30 16.20 14.87
N GLU A 184 -7.18 16.87 15.08
CA GLU A 184 -6.81 18.12 14.43
C GLU A 184 -5.55 17.88 13.59
N LYS A 185 -5.61 18.20 12.30
CA LYS A 185 -4.45 18.11 11.38
C LYS A 185 -3.68 19.41 11.45
N LEU A 186 -2.45 19.35 11.93
CA LEU A 186 -1.55 20.49 12.06
C LEU A 186 -0.46 20.37 10.99
N ASP A 187 0.05 21.52 10.53
CA ASP A 187 1.16 21.59 9.59
C ASP A 187 1.02 20.61 8.41
N GLU A 188 -0.14 20.66 7.75
CA GLU A 188 -0.39 19.86 6.55
C GLU A 188 0.58 20.27 5.45
N ARG A 189 1.32 19.27 4.91
CA ARG A 189 2.39 19.48 3.93
C ARG A 189 2.54 18.27 3.02
N GLU A 190 3.32 18.41 1.98
CA GLU A 190 3.73 17.30 1.12
C GLU A 190 5.21 16.98 1.33
N VAL A 191 5.55 15.70 1.50
CA VAL A 191 6.92 15.23 1.68
C VAL A 191 7.17 14.05 0.73
N GLY A 192 8.05 14.24 -0.25
CA GLY A 192 8.34 13.19 -1.23
C GLY A 192 7.14 12.73 -2.07
N GLY A 193 6.19 13.64 -2.34
CA GLY A 193 4.95 13.34 -3.04
C GLY A 193 3.83 12.73 -2.17
N GLU A 194 4.09 12.54 -0.86
CA GLU A 194 3.11 12.03 0.08
C GLU A 194 2.52 13.14 0.96
N PRO A 195 1.21 13.22 1.14
CA PRO A 195 0.59 14.14 2.08
C PRO A 195 0.88 13.69 3.51
N VAL A 196 1.32 14.60 4.34
CA VAL A 196 1.61 14.38 5.76
C VAL A 196 1.06 15.51 6.61
N ALA A 197 0.76 15.21 7.87
CA ALA A 197 0.44 16.20 8.88
C ALA A 197 0.88 15.72 10.26
N ASP A 198 0.93 16.64 11.20
CA ASP A 198 1.00 16.31 12.60
C ASP A 198 -0.44 16.18 13.14
N LEU A 199 -0.78 15.02 13.71
CA LEU A 199 -2.11 14.75 14.22
C LEU A 199 -2.17 15.06 15.73
N ARG A 200 -2.91 16.11 16.11
CA ARG A 200 -3.24 16.35 17.52
C ARG A 200 -4.54 15.64 17.85
N VAL A 201 -4.48 14.67 18.74
CA VAL A 201 -5.63 13.86 19.15
C VAL A 201 -5.92 14.08 20.62
N ARG A 202 -7.19 14.41 20.92
CA ARG A 202 -7.67 14.63 22.30
C ARG A 202 -8.77 13.66 22.61
N TYR A 203 -8.94 13.37 23.90
CA TYR A 203 -10.07 12.57 24.38
C TYR A 203 -11.40 13.10 23.86
N ALA A 204 -12.25 12.18 23.40
CA ALA A 204 -13.63 12.46 23.02
C ALA A 204 -14.54 11.28 23.40
N LYS A 205 -15.83 11.56 23.61
CA LYS A 205 -16.83 10.51 23.73
C LYS A 205 -17.19 10.02 22.34
N LEU A 206 -16.68 8.85 22.01
CA LEU A 206 -16.93 8.23 20.70
C LEU A 206 -18.37 7.66 20.64
N LYS A 207 -18.91 7.64 19.42
CA LYS A 207 -20.20 7.04 19.10
C LYS A 207 -20.02 5.94 18.07
N GLY A 208 -20.87 4.92 18.18
CA GLY A 208 -20.95 3.86 17.18
C GLY A 208 -21.39 4.40 15.83
N VAL A 209 -20.82 3.83 14.76
CA VAL A 209 -21.08 4.21 13.36
C VAL A 209 -21.23 2.98 12.48
N GLU A 210 -21.92 3.13 11.37
CA GLU A 210 -21.89 2.15 10.29
C GLU A 210 -20.72 2.51 9.36
N VAL A 211 -19.73 1.62 9.29
CA VAL A 211 -18.52 1.83 8.47
C VAL A 211 -18.81 1.39 7.04
N ASP A 212 -18.65 2.32 6.10
CA ASP A 212 -18.79 2.02 4.66
C ASP A 212 -17.77 0.94 4.25
N PRO A 213 -18.21 -0.21 3.71
CA PRO A 213 -17.29 -1.25 3.23
C PRO A 213 -16.26 -0.76 2.20
N ALA A 214 -16.59 0.27 1.42
CA ALA A 214 -15.68 0.84 0.43
C ALA A 214 -14.41 1.45 1.05
N ILE A 215 -14.42 1.80 2.35
CA ILE A 215 -13.24 2.32 3.04
C ILE A 215 -12.25 1.22 3.44
N ALA A 216 -12.69 -0.04 3.51
CA ALA A 216 -11.91 -1.15 4.05
C ALA A 216 -10.50 -1.27 3.43
N PRO A 217 -10.28 -1.14 2.10
CA PRO A 217 -8.95 -1.21 1.53
C PRO A 217 -7.96 -0.16 2.07
N SER A 218 -8.46 1.01 2.50
CA SER A 218 -7.63 2.11 3.01
C SER A 218 -7.28 1.99 4.50
N MET A 219 -7.83 0.97 5.20
CA MET A 219 -7.59 0.75 6.63
C MET A 219 -7.70 -0.72 7.04
N ILE A 220 -7.44 -1.64 6.12
CA ILE A 220 -7.65 -3.07 6.39
C ILE A 220 -6.82 -3.59 7.56
N ASP A 221 -5.65 -3.03 7.79
CA ASP A 221 -4.75 -3.44 8.86
C ASP A 221 -5.12 -2.78 10.21
N GLU A 222 -5.95 -1.72 10.21
CA GLU A 222 -6.35 -0.93 11.37
C GLU A 222 -7.70 -1.36 11.98
N PHE A 223 -8.45 -2.28 11.36
CA PHE A 223 -9.71 -2.76 11.95
C PHE A 223 -9.56 -3.32 13.38
N PRO A 224 -8.50 -4.08 13.72
CA PRO A 224 -8.35 -4.56 15.10
C PRO A 224 -8.28 -3.42 16.13
N VAL A 225 -7.58 -2.33 15.84
CA VAL A 225 -7.52 -1.18 16.75
C VAL A 225 -8.80 -0.34 16.71
N LEU A 226 -9.51 -0.29 15.57
CA LEU A 226 -10.83 0.30 15.49
C LEU A 226 -11.84 -0.43 16.42
N PHE A 227 -11.75 -1.76 16.49
CA PHE A 227 -12.63 -2.54 17.39
C PHE A 227 -12.40 -2.18 18.85
N VAL A 228 -11.20 -1.78 19.26
CA VAL A 228 -10.94 -1.24 20.60
C VAL A 228 -11.68 0.09 20.83
N ALA A 229 -11.61 1.00 19.85
CA ALA A 229 -12.36 2.26 19.91
C ALA A 229 -13.88 2.00 19.96
N ALA A 230 -14.37 1.09 19.13
CA ALA A 230 -15.79 0.72 19.06
C ALA A 230 -16.31 0.11 20.36
N ALA A 231 -15.50 -0.70 21.04
CA ALA A 231 -15.87 -1.31 22.33
C ALA A 231 -16.09 -0.28 23.47
N LEU A 232 -15.52 0.92 23.33
CA LEU A 232 -15.64 2.01 24.29
C LEU A 232 -16.55 3.16 23.81
N ALA A 233 -17.09 3.04 22.60
CA ALA A 233 -18.02 4.01 22.03
C ALA A 233 -19.45 3.81 22.54
N GLU A 234 -20.25 4.88 22.58
CA GLU A 234 -21.68 4.82 22.86
C GLU A 234 -22.43 4.29 21.62
N GLY A 235 -23.27 3.28 21.79
CA GLY A 235 -24.06 2.69 20.71
C GLY A 235 -23.37 1.50 20.03
N THR A 236 -23.70 1.26 18.77
CA THR A 236 -23.21 0.10 18.02
C THR A 236 -22.39 0.54 16.82
N THR A 237 -21.20 -0.04 16.65
CA THR A 237 -20.40 0.08 15.42
C THR A 237 -20.64 -1.16 14.57
N VAL A 238 -20.96 -0.96 13.30
CA VAL A 238 -21.19 -2.02 12.32
C VAL A 238 -20.12 -1.97 11.26
N THR A 239 -19.49 -3.09 10.98
CA THR A 239 -18.48 -3.25 9.91
C THR A 239 -18.86 -4.43 9.02
N SER A 240 -18.57 -4.34 7.73
CA SER A 240 -18.82 -5.39 6.75
C SER A 240 -17.76 -5.37 5.65
N GLY A 241 -17.72 -6.42 4.80
CA GLY A 241 -16.75 -6.52 3.71
C GLY A 241 -15.31 -6.79 4.16
N LEU A 242 -15.12 -7.50 5.29
CA LEU A 242 -13.81 -7.70 5.93
C LEU A 242 -13.20 -9.09 5.68
N ASP A 243 -13.62 -9.80 4.64
CA ASP A 243 -13.14 -11.16 4.34
C ASP A 243 -11.62 -11.26 4.23
N GLU A 244 -10.95 -10.17 3.79
CA GLU A 244 -9.50 -10.11 3.69
C GLU A 244 -8.81 -10.23 5.07
N LEU A 245 -9.45 -9.86 6.17
CA LEU A 245 -8.87 -10.03 7.52
C LEU A 245 -8.69 -11.49 7.92
N ARG A 246 -9.47 -12.42 7.31
CA ARG A 246 -9.35 -13.85 7.59
C ARG A 246 -8.14 -14.51 6.94
N VAL A 247 -7.58 -13.89 5.90
CA VAL A 247 -6.48 -14.45 5.10
C VAL A 247 -5.17 -13.68 5.28
N LYS A 248 -5.06 -12.88 6.33
CA LYS A 248 -3.81 -12.23 6.73
C LYS A 248 -2.85 -13.27 7.36
N GLU A 249 -1.83 -12.86 8.08
CA GLU A 249 -0.92 -13.75 8.81
C GLU A 249 -1.60 -14.60 9.89
N SER A 250 -2.78 -14.16 10.35
CA SER A 250 -3.74 -14.86 11.20
C SER A 250 -5.16 -14.47 10.79
N ASP A 251 -6.19 -15.24 11.17
CA ASP A 251 -7.57 -14.78 11.12
C ASP A 251 -7.76 -13.70 12.20
N ARG A 252 -8.07 -12.48 11.77
CA ARG A 252 -8.20 -11.30 12.65
C ARG A 252 -9.65 -10.96 13.01
N LEU A 253 -10.62 -11.82 12.62
CA LEU A 253 -12.05 -11.69 12.96
C LEU A 253 -12.45 -12.63 14.07
#